data_942d1132cf75cca4e2669134637c9a1b
#
_entry.id   942d1132cf75cca4e2669134637c9a1b
#
_cell.length_a   1.000
_cell.length_b   1.000
_cell.length_c   1.000
_cell.angle_alpha   90.00
_cell.angle_beta   90.00
_cell.angle_gamma   90.00
#
_symmetry.space_group_name_H-M   'P 1'
#
loop_
_entity.id
_entity.type
_entity.pdbx_description
1 polymer ?
#
loop_
_entity_poly.entity_id
_entity_poly.type
_entity_poly.pdbx_seq_one_letter_code
_entity_poly.pdbx_strand_id
1 'polypeptide(L)'
;LLVAKVVLLFGLIIFLMPRISRWFFRTYEDAVMQFIFVLAMVFLGGGLMELVGMEGILGAFLAGLVLNRFVPHVSPLMNRLEFVGNALFIPYFLIGVGMIIDVRCLFTEGEALKVAVVMTVVATFSKWLAAWITQKIYGMKKVEGSLIFGLSNAQAAATLAAVLIGHGIIMENGERL
;
A
#
# COMPACT_ATOMS: atom_id res chain seq x y z
N LEU A 1 5.56 6.15 24.63
CA LEU A 1 5.00 7.43 24.18
C LEU A 1 4.54 7.36 22.71
N LEU A 2 5.33 6.77 21.79
CA LEU A 2 5.04 6.66 20.36
C LEU A 2 3.77 5.84 20.09
N VAL A 3 3.65 4.65 20.69
CA VAL A 3 2.47 3.77 20.53
C VAL A 3 1.17 4.48 20.94
N ALA A 4 1.20 5.23 22.04
CA ALA A 4 0.02 5.98 22.49
C ALA A 4 -0.38 7.07 21.47
N LYS A 5 0.58 7.80 20.90
CA LYS A 5 0.33 8.79 19.85
C LYS A 5 -0.26 8.16 18.59
N VAL A 6 0.28 7.01 18.16
CA VAL A 6 -0.20 6.28 16.99
C VAL A 6 -1.64 5.81 17.21
N VAL A 7 -1.94 5.15 18.35
CA VAL A 7 -3.29 4.69 18.66
C VAL A 7 -4.28 5.85 18.72
N LEU A 8 -3.89 6.97 19.30
CA LEU A 8 -4.73 8.18 19.37
C LEU A 8 -5.01 8.72 17.96
N LEU A 9 -3.99 8.76 17.10
CA LEU A 9 -4.13 9.26 15.73
C LEU A 9 -5.00 8.33 14.87
N PHE A 10 -4.81 7.00 14.99
CA PHE A 10 -5.69 6.02 14.36
C PHE A 10 -7.14 6.20 14.81
N GLY A 11 -7.36 6.35 16.12
CA GLY A 11 -8.67 6.65 16.68
C GLY A 11 -9.26 7.94 16.10
N LEU A 12 -8.46 9.01 16.01
CA LEU A 12 -8.88 10.28 15.45
C LEU A 12 -9.29 10.15 13.96
N ILE A 13 -8.48 9.49 13.15
CA ILE A 13 -8.79 9.23 11.74
C ILE A 13 -10.08 8.40 11.62
N ILE A 14 -10.21 7.32 12.37
CA ILE A 14 -11.37 6.41 12.29
C ILE A 14 -12.66 7.07 12.79
N PHE A 15 -12.59 7.96 13.79
CA PHE A 15 -13.76 8.62 14.37
C PHE A 15 -14.12 9.94 13.71
N LEU A 16 -13.12 10.80 13.45
CA LEU A 16 -13.35 12.17 12.96
C LEU A 16 -13.57 12.19 11.45
N MET A 17 -12.78 11.45 10.71
CA MET A 17 -12.84 11.44 9.24
C MET A 17 -14.22 11.01 8.70
N PRO A 18 -14.88 9.96 9.21
CA PRO A 18 -16.22 9.60 8.75
C PRO A 18 -17.30 10.65 9.07
N ARG A 19 -17.13 11.38 10.17
CA ARG A 19 -18.06 12.45 10.53
C ARG A 19 -17.96 13.62 9.57
N ILE A 20 -16.76 14.07 9.29
CA ILE A 20 -16.49 15.14 8.33
C ILE A 20 -16.94 14.73 6.93
N SER A 21 -16.58 13.51 6.50
CA SER A 21 -16.96 12.99 5.19
C SER A 21 -18.47 12.89 5.01
N ARG A 22 -19.19 12.38 6.01
CA ARG A 22 -20.65 12.30 5.97
C ARG A 22 -21.30 13.66 5.82
N TRP A 23 -20.83 14.66 6.56
CA TRP A 23 -21.30 16.02 6.44
C TRP A 23 -21.01 16.59 5.06
N PHE A 24 -19.76 16.43 4.56
CA PHE A 24 -19.34 16.96 3.28
C PHE A 24 -20.11 16.36 2.10
N PHE A 25 -20.21 15.03 2.03
CA PHE A 25 -20.93 14.32 0.95
C PHE A 25 -22.45 14.57 0.96
N ARG A 26 -23.01 15.01 2.08
CA ARG A 26 -24.42 15.44 2.16
C ARG A 26 -24.63 16.88 1.69
N THR A 27 -23.62 17.71 1.85
CA THR A 27 -23.73 19.15 1.57
C THR A 27 -23.34 19.48 0.14
N TYR A 28 -22.35 18.76 -0.40
CA TYR A 28 -21.81 19.02 -1.72
C TYR A 28 -21.99 17.83 -2.65
N GLU A 29 -22.83 18.01 -3.67
CA GLU A 29 -23.10 16.98 -4.70
C GLU A 29 -22.14 17.06 -5.90
N ASP A 30 -21.36 18.13 -6.03
CA ASP A 30 -20.44 18.30 -7.15
C ASP A 30 -19.28 17.29 -7.08
N ALA A 31 -19.14 16.50 -8.16
CA ALA A 31 -18.14 15.43 -8.26
C ALA A 31 -16.69 15.94 -8.26
N VAL A 32 -16.44 17.21 -8.65
CA VAL A 32 -15.09 17.80 -8.59
C VAL A 32 -14.74 18.14 -7.15
N MET A 33 -15.67 18.76 -6.43
CA MET A 33 -15.49 19.09 -5.01
C MET A 33 -15.29 17.83 -4.17
N GLN A 34 -16.06 16.78 -4.46
CA GLN A 34 -15.93 15.48 -3.79
C GLN A 34 -14.56 14.85 -4.07
N PHE A 35 -14.07 14.94 -5.31
CA PHE A 35 -12.73 14.43 -5.68
C PHE A 35 -11.61 15.17 -4.93
N ILE A 36 -11.66 16.50 -4.90
CA ILE A 36 -10.69 17.33 -4.16
C ILE A 36 -10.73 17.00 -2.67
N PHE A 37 -11.94 16.84 -2.11
CA PHE A 37 -12.10 16.47 -0.71
C PHE A 37 -11.47 15.11 -0.38
N VAL A 38 -11.69 14.10 -1.22
CA VAL A 38 -11.09 12.76 -1.01
C VAL A 38 -9.56 12.85 -1.04
N LEU A 39 -8.99 13.54 -2.02
CA LEU A 39 -7.53 13.74 -2.09
C LEU A 39 -7.01 14.50 -0.86
N ALA A 40 -7.67 15.57 -0.47
CA ALA A 40 -7.28 16.36 0.71
C ALA A 40 -7.28 15.49 1.98
N MET A 41 -8.28 14.63 2.16
CA MET A 41 -8.37 13.73 3.32
C MET A 41 -7.27 12.65 3.30
N VAL A 42 -6.93 12.11 2.12
CA VAL A 42 -5.84 11.12 1.98
C VAL A 42 -4.49 11.77 2.31
N PHE A 43 -4.21 12.96 1.77
CA PHE A 43 -2.97 13.68 2.08
C PHE A 43 -2.91 14.13 3.55
N LEU A 44 -4.02 14.55 4.12
CA LEU A 44 -4.12 14.90 5.54
C LEU A 44 -3.84 13.68 6.42
N GLY A 45 -4.37 12.51 6.07
CA GLY A 45 -4.09 11.27 6.77
C GLY A 45 -2.61 10.89 6.73
N GLY A 46 -1.98 11.02 5.56
CA GLY A 46 -0.54 10.81 5.38
C GLY A 46 0.30 11.79 6.20
N GLY A 47 0.04 13.09 6.07
CA GLY A 47 0.77 14.12 6.79
C GLY A 47 0.64 14.02 8.31
N LEU A 48 -0.54 13.65 8.83
CA LEU A 48 -0.72 13.41 10.25
C LEU A 48 0.12 12.24 10.78
N MET A 49 0.31 11.18 9.97
CA MET A 49 1.19 10.08 10.34
C MET A 49 2.67 10.49 10.37
N GLU A 50 3.12 11.26 9.40
CA GLU A 50 4.49 11.77 9.36
C GLU A 50 4.81 12.66 10.57
N LEU A 51 3.87 13.49 11.02
CA LEU A 51 4.03 14.32 12.24
C LEU A 51 4.27 13.49 13.51
N VAL A 52 3.83 12.24 13.53
CA VAL A 52 4.05 11.33 14.67
C VAL A 52 5.32 10.49 14.50
N GLY A 53 6.03 10.64 13.36
CA GLY A 53 7.24 9.88 13.05
C GLY A 53 6.95 8.50 12.45
N MET A 54 5.77 8.32 11.85
CA MET A 54 5.38 7.12 11.12
C MET A 54 5.28 7.44 9.64
N GLU A 55 5.42 6.39 8.81
CA GLU A 55 5.30 6.53 7.36
C GLU A 55 3.91 7.03 6.93
N GLY A 56 3.90 8.08 6.12
CA GLY A 56 2.68 8.70 5.59
C GLY A 56 1.80 7.75 4.80
N ILE A 57 2.37 6.71 4.20
CA ILE A 57 1.65 5.66 3.46
C ILE A 57 0.59 5.00 4.35
N LEU A 58 0.89 4.73 5.62
CA LEU A 58 -0.05 4.12 6.56
C LEU A 58 -1.26 5.01 6.82
N GLY A 59 -1.03 6.32 6.98
CA GLY A 59 -2.09 7.30 7.18
C GLY A 59 -2.97 7.48 5.95
N ALA A 60 -2.37 7.57 4.77
CA ALA A 60 -3.08 7.66 3.50
C ALA A 60 -3.93 6.41 3.24
N PHE A 61 -3.39 5.22 3.51
CA PHE A 61 -4.11 3.96 3.39
C PHE A 61 -5.31 3.89 4.34
N LEU A 62 -5.12 4.25 5.61
CA LEU A 62 -6.19 4.27 6.59
C LEU A 62 -7.29 5.27 6.21
N ALA A 63 -6.91 6.45 5.74
CA ALA A 63 -7.84 7.45 5.23
C ALA A 63 -8.65 6.90 4.05
N GLY A 64 -8.00 6.23 3.10
CA GLY A 64 -8.65 5.58 1.96
C GLY A 64 -9.65 4.50 2.39
N LEU A 65 -9.30 3.66 3.36
CA LEU A 65 -10.22 2.66 3.92
C LEU A 65 -11.48 3.28 4.55
N VAL A 66 -11.30 4.37 5.29
CA VAL A 66 -12.42 5.08 5.92
C VAL A 66 -13.31 5.75 4.87
N LEU A 67 -12.71 6.36 3.85
CA LEU A 67 -13.43 7.04 2.77
C LEU A 67 -14.14 6.08 1.81
N ASN A 68 -13.66 4.85 1.66
CA ASN A 68 -14.25 3.83 0.78
C ASN A 68 -15.75 3.59 1.07
N ARG A 69 -16.20 3.78 2.31
CA ARG A 69 -17.63 3.66 2.69
C ARG A 69 -18.53 4.73 2.08
N PHE A 70 -17.95 5.85 1.66
CA PHE A 70 -18.68 7.02 1.14
C PHE A 70 -18.60 7.14 -0.38
N VAL A 71 -17.70 6.37 -1.01
CA VAL A 71 -17.48 6.37 -2.46
C VAL A 71 -18.01 5.05 -3.04
N PRO A 72 -19.20 5.04 -3.68
CA PRO A 72 -19.70 3.84 -4.34
C PRO A 72 -18.77 3.39 -5.46
N HIS A 73 -18.57 2.07 -5.60
CA HIS A 73 -17.71 1.50 -6.63
C HIS A 73 -18.14 1.85 -8.07
N VAL A 74 -19.44 2.04 -8.28
CA VAL A 74 -19.99 2.47 -9.58
C VAL A 74 -20.43 3.92 -9.45
N SER A 75 -19.49 4.85 -9.47
CA SER A 75 -19.77 6.29 -9.37
C SER A 75 -18.82 7.10 -10.25
N PRO A 76 -19.26 8.28 -10.74
CA PRO A 76 -18.37 9.19 -11.48
C PRO A 76 -17.15 9.61 -10.67
N LEU A 77 -17.27 9.68 -9.35
CA LEU A 77 -16.17 9.96 -8.44
C LEU A 77 -15.13 8.84 -8.43
N MET A 78 -15.58 7.58 -8.34
CA MET A 78 -14.68 6.42 -8.37
C MET A 78 -13.90 6.33 -9.67
N ASN A 79 -14.57 6.53 -10.81
CA ASN A 79 -13.91 6.55 -12.11
C ASN A 79 -12.81 7.62 -12.21
N ARG A 80 -13.03 8.80 -11.61
CA ARG A 80 -12.01 9.86 -11.56
C ARG A 80 -10.83 9.49 -10.66
N LEU A 81 -11.11 8.91 -9.49
CA LEU A 81 -10.07 8.44 -8.58
C LEU A 81 -9.21 7.34 -9.23
N GLU A 82 -9.84 6.37 -9.87
CA GLU A 82 -9.15 5.32 -10.62
C GLU A 82 -8.33 5.88 -11.78
N PHE A 83 -8.89 6.81 -12.54
CA PHE A 83 -8.18 7.44 -13.65
C PHE A 83 -6.91 8.16 -13.18
N VAL A 84 -7.01 9.01 -12.16
CA VAL A 84 -5.85 9.76 -11.64
C VAL A 84 -4.87 8.80 -10.95
N GLY A 85 -5.36 7.81 -10.23
CA GLY A 85 -4.53 6.77 -9.62
C GLY A 85 -3.68 6.03 -10.66
N ASN A 86 -4.33 5.54 -11.70
CA ASN A 86 -3.68 4.73 -12.74
C ASN A 86 -2.84 5.57 -13.71
N ALA A 87 -3.27 6.80 -14.04
CA ALA A 87 -2.59 7.63 -15.03
C ALA A 87 -1.46 8.49 -14.45
N LEU A 88 -1.52 8.83 -13.16
CA LEU A 88 -0.56 9.73 -12.53
C LEU A 88 0.18 9.09 -11.36
N PHE A 89 -0.53 8.64 -10.32
CA PHE A 89 0.12 8.22 -9.08
C PHE A 89 0.90 6.92 -9.21
N ILE A 90 0.35 5.91 -9.88
CA ILE A 90 1.03 4.63 -10.06
C ILE A 90 2.28 4.77 -10.95
N PRO A 91 2.23 5.41 -12.13
CA PRO A 91 3.43 5.62 -12.93
C PRO A 91 4.49 6.46 -12.22
N TYR A 92 4.07 7.54 -11.54
CA TYR A 92 4.99 8.38 -10.77
C TYR A 92 5.71 7.58 -9.66
N PHE A 93 4.98 6.77 -8.92
CA PHE A 93 5.52 5.88 -7.90
C PHE A 93 6.51 4.86 -8.50
N LEU A 94 6.12 4.19 -9.60
CA LEU A 94 6.97 3.18 -10.24
C LEU A 94 8.27 3.78 -10.82
N ILE A 95 8.21 4.97 -11.40
CA ILE A 95 9.38 5.70 -11.89
C ILE A 95 10.28 6.07 -10.70
N GLY A 96 9.70 6.63 -9.63
CA GLY A 96 10.45 6.99 -8.42
C GLY A 96 11.19 5.81 -7.81
N VAL A 97 10.51 4.67 -7.68
CA VAL A 97 11.14 3.42 -7.21
C VAL A 97 12.23 2.96 -8.15
N GLY A 98 11.97 2.97 -9.47
CA GLY A 98 12.95 2.55 -10.49
C GLY A 98 14.23 3.38 -10.48
N MET A 99 14.16 4.67 -10.11
CA MET A 99 15.33 5.52 -9.99
C MET A 99 16.22 5.21 -8.76
N ILE A 100 15.63 4.61 -7.72
CA ILE A 100 16.36 4.26 -6.48
C ILE A 100 17.05 2.91 -6.62
N ILE A 101 16.51 2.00 -7.45
CA ILE A 101 17.07 0.65 -7.62
C ILE A 101 18.35 0.71 -8.47
N ASP A 102 19.48 0.40 -7.84
CA ASP A 102 20.74 0.20 -8.56
C ASP A 102 20.85 -1.26 -9.03
N VAL A 103 20.47 -1.50 -10.28
CA VAL A 103 20.53 -2.83 -10.90
C VAL A 103 21.99 -3.31 -11.07
N ARG A 104 22.97 -2.41 -11.06
CA ARG A 104 24.40 -2.77 -11.26
C ARG A 104 24.92 -3.61 -10.11
N CYS A 105 24.42 -3.41 -8.89
CA CYS A 105 24.84 -4.20 -7.72
C CYS A 105 24.59 -5.70 -7.91
N LEU A 106 23.58 -6.09 -8.67
CA LEU A 106 23.27 -7.51 -8.96
C LEU A 106 24.34 -8.18 -9.83
N PHE A 107 25.06 -7.40 -10.66
CA PHE A 107 26.08 -7.93 -11.57
C PHE A 107 27.50 -7.72 -11.05
N THR A 108 27.70 -6.75 -10.18
CA THR A 108 29.04 -6.39 -9.66
C THR A 108 29.39 -7.19 -8.40
N GLU A 109 28.38 -7.47 -7.56
CA GLU A 109 28.55 -8.21 -6.31
C GLU A 109 27.89 -9.58 -6.44
N GLY A 110 28.68 -10.63 -6.65
CA GLY A 110 28.16 -12.00 -6.81
C GLY A 110 27.35 -12.51 -5.60
N GLU A 111 27.50 -11.90 -4.43
CA GLU A 111 26.70 -12.21 -3.25
C GLU A 111 25.29 -11.63 -3.34
N ALA A 112 25.11 -10.43 -3.87
CA ALA A 112 23.81 -9.82 -4.05
C ALA A 112 22.90 -10.66 -4.97
N LEU A 113 23.48 -11.19 -6.05
CA LEU A 113 22.78 -12.09 -6.97
C LEU A 113 22.36 -13.40 -6.28
N LYS A 114 23.23 -14.00 -5.47
CA LYS A 114 22.88 -15.21 -4.69
C LYS A 114 21.72 -14.96 -3.74
N VAL A 115 21.77 -13.86 -2.99
CA VAL A 115 20.70 -13.46 -2.06
C VAL A 115 19.40 -13.24 -2.82
N ALA A 116 19.43 -12.51 -3.94
CA ALA A 116 18.24 -12.26 -4.75
C ALA A 116 17.59 -13.56 -5.27
N VAL A 117 18.41 -14.51 -5.78
CA VAL A 117 17.93 -15.81 -6.25
C VAL A 117 17.35 -16.62 -5.10
N VAL A 118 18.05 -16.74 -3.98
CA VAL A 118 17.57 -17.49 -2.81
C VAL A 118 16.26 -16.90 -2.28
N MET A 119 16.18 -15.58 -2.12
CA MET A 119 14.96 -14.91 -1.67
C MET A 119 13.80 -15.14 -2.61
N THR A 120 14.02 -15.05 -3.92
CA THR A 120 12.97 -15.29 -4.93
C THR A 120 12.47 -16.73 -4.89
N VAL A 121 13.38 -17.71 -4.79
CA VAL A 121 13.02 -19.14 -4.71
C VAL A 121 12.25 -19.42 -3.43
N VAL A 122 12.73 -18.96 -2.28
CA VAL A 122 12.08 -19.16 -0.98
C VAL A 122 10.71 -18.49 -0.95
N ALA A 123 10.60 -17.25 -1.42
CA ALA A 123 9.32 -16.53 -1.49
C ALA A 123 8.30 -17.23 -2.39
N THR A 124 8.72 -17.68 -3.58
CA THR A 124 7.84 -18.39 -4.52
C THR A 124 7.43 -19.74 -3.97
N PHE A 125 8.36 -20.48 -3.37
CA PHE A 125 8.10 -21.79 -2.78
C PHE A 125 7.14 -21.69 -1.58
N SER A 126 7.32 -20.71 -0.71
CA SER A 126 6.43 -20.51 0.44
C SER A 126 4.99 -20.20 0.03
N LYS A 127 4.81 -19.40 -1.03
CA LYS A 127 3.48 -19.12 -1.58
C LYS A 127 2.85 -20.32 -2.27
N TRP A 128 3.65 -21.10 -3.01
CA TRP A 128 3.19 -22.35 -3.61
C TRP A 128 2.74 -23.31 -2.52
N LEU A 129 3.52 -23.48 -1.46
CA LEU A 129 3.19 -24.32 -0.32
C LEU A 129 1.90 -23.88 0.37
N ALA A 130 1.76 -22.58 0.60
CA ALA A 130 0.54 -22.01 1.20
C ALA A 130 -0.69 -22.26 0.34
N ALA A 131 -0.61 -22.03 -0.98
CA ALA A 131 -1.68 -22.31 -1.93
C ALA A 131 -2.05 -23.81 -1.96
N TRP A 132 -1.05 -24.68 -1.94
CA TRP A 132 -1.25 -26.14 -1.93
C TRP A 132 -1.92 -26.62 -0.63
N ILE A 133 -1.48 -26.09 0.54
CA ILE A 133 -2.10 -26.41 1.83
C ILE A 133 -3.56 -25.94 1.85
N THR A 134 -3.81 -24.69 1.42
CA THR A 134 -5.17 -24.14 1.32
C THR A 134 -6.05 -24.99 0.42
N GLN A 135 -5.55 -25.37 -0.76
CA GLN A 135 -6.27 -26.24 -1.68
C GLN A 135 -6.65 -27.57 -1.02
N LYS A 136 -5.75 -28.18 -0.25
CA LYS A 136 -5.99 -29.46 0.44
C LYS A 136 -7.00 -29.34 1.58
N ILE A 137 -6.87 -28.31 2.40
CA ILE A 137 -7.75 -28.08 3.57
C ILE A 137 -9.20 -27.85 3.12
N TYR A 138 -9.39 -27.02 2.08
CA TYR A 138 -10.73 -26.66 1.59
C TYR A 138 -11.27 -27.58 0.50
N GLY A 139 -10.54 -28.64 0.11
CA GLY A 139 -10.99 -29.59 -0.92
C GLY A 139 -11.17 -28.96 -2.31
N MET A 140 -10.43 -27.90 -2.61
CA MET A 140 -10.54 -27.15 -3.86
C MET A 140 -9.95 -27.92 -5.05
N LYS A 141 -10.45 -27.61 -6.26
CA LYS A 141 -9.91 -28.19 -7.51
C LYS A 141 -8.49 -27.69 -7.77
N LYS A 142 -7.69 -28.45 -8.53
CA LYS A 142 -6.31 -28.08 -8.88
C LYS A 142 -6.23 -26.71 -9.58
N VAL A 143 -7.22 -26.38 -10.41
CA VAL A 143 -7.30 -25.08 -11.10
C VAL A 143 -7.44 -23.91 -10.11
N GLU A 144 -8.28 -24.10 -9.08
CA GLU A 144 -8.50 -23.09 -8.05
C GLU A 144 -7.22 -22.86 -7.21
N GLY A 145 -6.51 -23.95 -6.85
CA GLY A 145 -5.21 -23.86 -6.19
C GLY A 145 -4.16 -23.11 -7.03
N SER A 146 -4.12 -23.38 -8.34
CA SER A 146 -3.23 -22.65 -9.26
C SER A 146 -3.59 -21.18 -9.38
N LEU A 147 -4.88 -20.83 -9.36
CA LEU A 147 -5.33 -19.43 -9.34
C LEU A 147 -4.92 -18.73 -8.05
N ILE A 148 -5.09 -19.38 -6.89
CA ILE A 148 -4.65 -18.82 -5.60
C ILE A 148 -3.15 -18.56 -5.62
N PHE A 149 -2.35 -19.51 -6.12
CA PHE A 149 -0.91 -19.32 -6.25
C PHE A 149 -0.56 -18.15 -7.19
N GLY A 150 -1.15 -18.11 -8.38
CA GLY A 150 -0.89 -17.04 -9.36
C GLY A 150 -1.23 -15.65 -8.83
N LEU A 151 -2.40 -15.49 -8.20
CA LEU A 151 -2.84 -14.23 -7.60
C LEU A 151 -1.97 -13.82 -6.40
N SER A 152 -1.58 -14.78 -5.56
CA SER A 152 -0.71 -14.49 -4.41
C SER A 152 0.73 -14.17 -4.82
N ASN A 153 1.17 -14.68 -5.97
CA ASN A 153 2.53 -14.44 -6.47
C ASN A 153 2.67 -13.09 -7.21
N ALA A 154 1.56 -12.54 -7.70
CA ALA A 154 1.52 -11.23 -8.33
C ALA A 154 1.67 -10.12 -7.26
N GLN A 155 2.90 -9.76 -6.93
CA GLN A 155 3.25 -8.70 -5.99
C GLN A 155 4.16 -7.68 -6.67
N ALA A 156 3.77 -6.40 -6.66
CA ALA A 156 4.60 -5.34 -7.18
C ALA A 156 4.57 -4.12 -6.24
N ALA A 157 3.52 -3.31 -6.28
CA ALA A 157 3.47 -2.00 -5.63
C ALA A 157 3.65 -2.07 -4.10
N ALA A 158 2.96 -2.98 -3.41
CA ALA A 158 3.06 -3.09 -1.95
C ALA A 158 4.45 -3.55 -1.48
N THR A 159 5.08 -4.47 -2.21
CA THR A 159 6.43 -4.94 -1.88
C THR A 159 7.45 -3.84 -2.11
N LEU A 160 7.34 -3.10 -3.22
CA LEU A 160 8.22 -1.96 -3.52
C LEU A 160 8.05 -0.86 -2.48
N ALA A 161 6.83 -0.54 -2.05
CA ALA A 161 6.58 0.42 -0.98
C ALA A 161 7.23 -0.03 0.33
N ALA A 162 7.10 -1.31 0.71
CA ALA A 162 7.71 -1.84 1.92
C ALA A 162 9.25 -1.76 1.88
N VAL A 163 9.86 -2.03 0.74
CA VAL A 163 11.31 -1.92 0.55
C VAL A 163 11.76 -0.46 0.66
N LEU A 164 11.01 0.49 0.08
CA LEU A 164 11.32 1.92 0.20
C LEU A 164 11.26 2.40 1.65
N ILE A 165 10.25 1.98 2.39
CA ILE A 165 10.13 2.27 3.82
C ILE A 165 11.33 1.71 4.58
N GLY A 166 11.67 0.43 4.35
CA GLY A 166 12.82 -0.22 4.98
C GLY A 166 14.14 0.49 4.67
N HIS A 167 14.35 0.90 3.42
CA HIS A 167 15.53 1.66 3.02
C HIS A 167 15.63 3.06 3.68
N GLY A 168 14.48 3.66 4.03
CA GLY A 168 14.40 4.93 4.74
C GLY A 168 14.73 4.84 6.24
N ILE A 169 14.67 3.64 6.83
CA ILE A 169 14.94 3.43 8.25
C ILE A 169 16.46 3.45 8.48
N ILE A 170 16.90 4.38 9.33
CA ILE A 170 18.29 4.45 9.79
C ILE A 170 18.36 3.68 11.10
N MET A 171 19.25 2.69 11.16
CA MET A 171 19.52 1.93 12.38
C MET A 171 20.22 2.78 13.42
N GLU A 172 20.19 2.37 14.71
CA GLU A 172 20.88 3.06 15.83
C GLU A 172 22.39 3.20 15.60
N ASN A 173 23.01 2.35 14.78
CA ASN A 173 24.42 2.42 14.38
C ASN A 173 24.68 3.42 13.24
N GLY A 174 23.66 4.11 12.72
CA GLY A 174 23.78 5.06 11.62
C GLY A 174 23.82 4.44 10.23
N GLU A 175 23.71 3.13 10.10
CA GLU A 175 23.58 2.43 8.83
C GLU A 175 22.14 2.37 8.37
N ARG A 176 21.91 2.35 7.05
CA ARG A 176 20.59 2.10 6.45
C ARG A 176 20.33 0.61 6.37
N LEU A 177 19.09 0.22 6.53
CA LEU A 177 18.61 -1.15 6.38
C LEU A 177 18.79 -1.63 4.95
#